data_ac345b855fbbec08d89532cbc2fbd903
#
_entry.id   ac345b855fbbec08d89532cbc2fbd903
#
_cell.length_a   1.000
_cell.length_b   1.000
_cell.length_c   1.000
_cell.angle_alpha   90.00
_cell.angle_beta   90.00
_cell.angle_gamma   90.00
#
_symmetry.space_group_name_H-M   'P 1'
#
loop_
_entity.id
_entity.type
_entity.pdbx_description
1 polymer ?
#
loop_
_entity_poly.entity_id
_entity_poly.type
_entity_poly.pdbx_seq_one_letter_code
_entity_poly.pdbx_strand_id
1 'polypeptide(L)'
;MKREAAITAFLAGAALSIFAAEPGQNADWKAVKQSNGVVIYSRPHGGSNLKEFKAVGEIDATAETVHKVIDDVEGYTSFMPYTAECRVIERKRDSILTYQRVSPKIVSDRDYTLRIRQESWPVENGLAYLDRWEPANEHGPAAKPGVFRVTVCEGSWLLEPAGEGKTRATYSVFTDSGIGGPAFLANTISTTGINKLFAAVRKQAKNPKYQTK
;
A
#
# COMPACT_ATOMS: atom_id res chain seq x y z
N MET A 1 49.14 55.69 19.88
CA MET A 1 48.09 55.45 18.86
C MET A 1 47.84 53.94 18.85
N LYS A 2 46.78 53.49 19.54
CA LYS A 2 46.38 52.08 19.59
C LYS A 2 45.13 51.90 18.68
N ARG A 3 45.24 51.04 17.71
CA ARG A 3 44.10 50.67 16.82
C ARG A 3 43.42 49.47 17.47
N GLU A 4 42.17 49.62 17.87
CA GLU A 4 41.30 48.52 18.28
C GLU A 4 40.65 47.92 17.01
N ALA A 5 40.77 46.58 16.92
CA ALA A 5 40.09 45.80 15.86
C ALA A 5 38.77 45.26 16.41
N ALA A 6 37.68 45.68 15.84
CA ALA A 6 36.36 45.19 16.14
C ALA A 6 36.14 43.83 15.42
N ILE A 7 35.86 42.78 16.21
CA ILE A 7 35.47 41.46 15.71
C ILE A 7 33.95 41.43 15.64
N THR A 8 33.42 41.41 14.41
CA THR A 8 31.99 41.24 14.17
C THR A 8 31.68 39.74 14.13
N ALA A 9 30.97 39.24 15.11
CA ALA A 9 30.47 37.88 15.12
C ALA A 9 29.22 37.76 14.27
N PHE A 10 29.27 36.98 13.20
CA PHE A 10 28.11 36.58 12.39
C PHE A 10 27.39 35.41 13.09
N LEU A 11 26.23 35.65 13.66
CA LEU A 11 25.30 34.63 14.14
C LEU A 11 24.51 34.10 12.93
N ALA A 12 24.87 32.92 12.46
CA ALA A 12 24.07 32.17 11.48
C ALA A 12 22.86 31.55 12.21
N GLY A 13 21.71 32.18 12.07
CA GLY A 13 20.44 31.62 12.54
C GLY A 13 20.01 30.46 11.64
N ALA A 14 20.07 29.23 12.13
CA ALA A 14 19.46 28.09 11.49
C ALA A 14 17.93 28.19 11.69
N ALA A 15 17.21 28.52 10.62
CA ALA A 15 15.76 28.47 10.60
C ALA A 15 15.33 26.98 10.58
N LEU A 16 14.87 26.46 11.72
CA LEU A 16 14.12 25.20 11.76
C LEU A 16 12.78 25.45 11.04
N SER A 17 12.66 24.93 9.85
CA SER A 17 11.35 24.85 9.16
C SER A 17 10.52 23.78 9.89
N ILE A 18 9.65 24.23 10.78
CA ILE A 18 8.59 23.41 11.35
C ILE A 18 7.59 23.17 10.23
N PHE A 19 7.62 21.98 9.64
CA PHE A 19 6.50 21.50 8.80
C PHE A 19 5.28 21.40 9.69
N ALA A 20 4.40 22.38 9.61
CA ALA A 20 3.08 22.31 10.20
C ALA A 20 2.31 21.17 9.52
N ALA A 21 2.01 20.13 10.28
CA ALA A 21 1.08 19.08 9.84
C ALA A 21 -0.28 19.72 9.61
N GLU A 22 -0.87 19.47 8.44
CA GLU A 22 -2.22 19.95 8.13
C GLU A 22 -3.23 19.41 9.15
N PRO A 23 -4.14 20.23 9.68
CA PRO A 23 -5.16 19.79 10.63
C PRO A 23 -6.27 19.05 9.85
N GLY A 24 -6.23 17.72 9.85
CA GLY A 24 -7.29 16.90 9.24
C GLY A 24 -7.05 15.40 9.19
N GLN A 25 -5.86 14.89 9.46
CA GLN A 25 -5.51 13.46 9.26
C GLN A 25 -5.14 12.68 10.53
N ASN A 26 -5.34 13.20 11.73
CA ASN A 26 -5.06 12.51 12.99
C ASN A 26 -6.30 11.85 13.61
N ALA A 27 -7.02 11.01 12.87
CA ALA A 27 -7.77 9.95 13.52
C ALA A 27 -6.75 8.90 13.99
N ASP A 28 -6.66 8.69 15.32
CA ASP A 28 -5.64 7.85 15.94
C ASP A 28 -5.64 6.42 15.37
N TRP A 29 -4.58 6.04 14.68
CA TRP A 29 -4.35 4.68 14.27
C TRP A 29 -4.12 3.80 15.50
N LYS A 30 -4.95 2.78 15.68
CA LYS A 30 -4.81 1.80 16.76
C LYS A 30 -4.19 0.52 16.22
N ALA A 31 -3.10 0.06 16.83
CA ALA A 31 -2.54 -1.25 16.53
C ALA A 31 -3.55 -2.34 16.93
N VAL A 32 -3.91 -3.20 15.97
CA VAL A 32 -4.94 -4.24 16.15
C VAL A 32 -4.39 -5.65 16.01
N LYS A 33 -3.25 -5.81 15.36
CA LYS A 33 -2.58 -7.10 15.20
C LYS A 33 -1.08 -6.90 14.93
N GLN A 34 -0.26 -7.79 15.49
CA GLN A 34 1.15 -7.91 15.16
C GLN A 34 1.45 -9.37 14.91
N SER A 35 2.01 -9.70 13.75
CA SER A 35 2.34 -11.07 13.39
C SER A 35 3.39 -11.09 12.28
N ASN A 36 4.39 -11.99 12.39
CA ASN A 36 5.42 -12.20 11.37
C ASN A 36 6.14 -10.91 10.93
N GLY A 37 6.45 -10.01 11.88
CA GLY A 37 7.10 -8.75 11.58
C GLY A 37 6.24 -7.76 10.79
N VAL A 38 4.90 -7.91 10.83
CA VAL A 38 3.94 -6.95 10.30
C VAL A 38 3.07 -6.44 11.43
N VAL A 39 2.97 -5.12 11.57
CA VAL A 39 2.06 -4.45 12.49
C VAL A 39 0.89 -3.89 11.69
N ILE A 40 -0.32 -4.28 12.05
CA ILE A 40 -1.55 -3.83 11.41
C ILE A 40 -2.25 -2.85 12.35
N TYR A 41 -2.60 -1.71 11.81
CA TYR A 41 -3.36 -0.65 12.47
C TYR A 41 -4.74 -0.54 11.82
N SER A 42 -5.71 -0.05 12.58
CA SER A 42 -7.00 0.37 12.03
C SER A 42 -7.44 1.68 12.62
N ARG A 43 -8.27 2.41 11.86
CA ARG A 43 -8.98 3.60 12.31
C ARG A 43 -10.41 3.59 11.77
N PRO A 44 -11.35 4.30 12.40
CA PRO A 44 -12.64 4.59 11.79
C PRO A 44 -12.44 5.37 10.49
N HIS A 45 -13.24 5.07 9.47
CA HIS A 45 -13.29 5.89 8.26
C HIS A 45 -14.52 6.80 8.35
N GLY A 46 -14.35 8.12 8.19
CA GLY A 46 -15.39 9.10 8.39
C GLY A 46 -16.67 8.77 7.61
N GLY A 47 -17.83 8.75 8.30
CA GLY A 47 -19.14 8.47 7.70
C GLY A 47 -19.40 6.99 7.37
N SER A 48 -18.51 6.06 7.73
CA SER A 48 -18.66 4.63 7.48
C SER A 48 -18.57 3.81 8.77
N ASN A 49 -19.30 2.68 8.83
CA ASN A 49 -19.14 1.66 9.87
C ASN A 49 -17.92 0.77 9.61
N LEU A 50 -17.28 0.89 8.44
CA LEU A 50 -16.10 0.14 8.07
C LEU A 50 -14.84 0.84 8.60
N LYS A 51 -13.78 0.07 8.74
CA LYS A 51 -12.47 0.57 9.16
C LYS A 51 -11.52 0.65 7.99
N GLU A 52 -10.69 1.67 8.01
CA GLU A 52 -9.48 1.73 7.22
C GLU A 52 -8.35 0.97 7.93
N PHE A 53 -7.54 0.24 7.17
CA PHE A 53 -6.40 -0.50 7.67
C PHE A 53 -5.10 0.04 7.09
N LYS A 54 -4.07 0.02 7.94
CA LYS A 54 -2.69 0.27 7.55
C LYS A 54 -1.81 -0.84 8.11
N ALA A 55 -0.93 -1.40 7.31
CA ALA A 55 0.04 -2.39 7.74
C ALA A 55 1.45 -1.92 7.41
N VAL A 56 2.36 -2.10 8.35
CA VAL A 56 3.77 -1.77 8.18
C VAL A 56 4.60 -3.01 8.47
N GLY A 57 5.51 -3.33 7.58
CA GLY A 57 6.43 -4.46 7.74
C GLY A 57 7.68 -4.32 6.89
N GLU A 58 8.75 -5.01 7.27
CA GLU A 58 9.96 -5.11 6.45
C GLU A 58 9.88 -6.27 5.47
N ILE A 59 10.52 -6.09 4.31
CA ILE A 59 10.71 -7.12 3.27
C ILE A 59 12.20 -7.19 2.96
N ASP A 60 12.79 -8.39 3.03
CA ASP A 60 14.21 -8.65 2.73
C ASP A 60 14.44 -8.67 1.20
N ALA A 61 14.26 -7.52 0.59
CA ALA A 61 14.52 -7.24 -0.82
C ALA A 61 14.56 -5.72 -1.02
N THR A 62 15.20 -5.24 -2.08
CA THR A 62 15.23 -3.80 -2.43
C THR A 62 13.84 -3.30 -2.78
N ALA A 63 13.58 -1.99 -2.58
CA ALA A 63 12.31 -1.37 -2.92
C ALA A 63 11.95 -1.56 -4.41
N GLU A 64 12.93 -1.53 -5.29
CA GLU A 64 12.75 -1.83 -6.72
C GLU A 64 12.28 -3.27 -6.95
N THR A 65 12.90 -4.25 -6.28
CA THR A 65 12.49 -5.66 -6.37
C THR A 65 11.06 -5.86 -5.88
N VAL A 66 10.72 -5.26 -4.74
CA VAL A 66 9.36 -5.34 -4.18
C VAL A 66 8.35 -4.67 -5.11
N HIS A 67 8.69 -3.50 -5.66
CA HIS A 67 7.83 -2.80 -6.63
C HIS A 67 7.59 -3.65 -7.88
N LYS A 68 8.63 -4.30 -8.45
CA LYS A 68 8.47 -5.24 -9.58
C LYS A 68 7.50 -6.39 -9.27
N VAL A 69 7.50 -6.89 -8.03
CA VAL A 69 6.53 -7.93 -7.60
C VAL A 69 5.10 -7.38 -7.58
N ILE A 70 4.92 -6.16 -7.09
CA ILE A 70 3.60 -5.50 -7.00
C ILE A 70 3.11 -5.08 -8.39
N ASP A 71 4.00 -4.66 -9.28
CA ASP A 71 3.66 -4.27 -10.66
C ASP A 71 3.32 -5.47 -11.57
N ASP A 72 3.76 -6.71 -11.21
CA ASP A 72 3.44 -7.93 -11.96
C ASP A 72 2.00 -8.39 -11.72
N VAL A 73 1.05 -7.53 -12.06
CA VAL A 73 -0.38 -7.73 -11.87
C VAL A 73 -0.88 -8.99 -12.59
N GLU A 74 -0.36 -9.29 -13.77
CA GLU A 74 -0.73 -10.48 -14.56
C GLU A 74 -0.29 -11.78 -13.88
N GLY A 75 0.79 -11.72 -13.09
CA GLY A 75 1.28 -12.85 -12.29
C GLY A 75 0.48 -13.12 -11.01
N TYR A 76 -0.41 -12.23 -10.58
CA TYR A 76 -1.11 -12.29 -9.29
C TYR A 76 -1.87 -13.58 -9.04
N THR A 77 -2.44 -14.20 -10.06
CA THR A 77 -3.15 -15.49 -9.95
C THR A 77 -2.25 -16.62 -9.43
N SER A 78 -0.92 -16.49 -9.59
CA SER A 78 0.04 -17.50 -9.16
C SER A 78 0.54 -17.33 -7.72
N PHE A 79 0.44 -16.12 -7.14
CA PHE A 79 1.02 -15.88 -5.81
C PHE A 79 0.20 -14.99 -4.88
N MET A 80 -0.64 -14.09 -5.39
CA MET A 80 -1.46 -13.24 -4.53
C MET A 80 -2.60 -14.04 -3.88
N PRO A 81 -2.85 -13.86 -2.57
CA PRO A 81 -3.86 -14.65 -1.88
C PRO A 81 -5.26 -14.40 -2.45
N TYR A 82 -5.98 -15.50 -2.66
CA TYR A 82 -7.37 -15.52 -3.13
C TYR A 82 -7.60 -14.96 -4.54
N THR A 83 -6.59 -14.58 -5.29
CA THR A 83 -6.75 -14.05 -6.64
C THR A 83 -7.09 -15.19 -7.60
N ALA A 84 -8.32 -15.18 -8.12
CA ALA A 84 -8.82 -16.16 -9.08
C ALA A 84 -8.68 -15.70 -10.53
N GLU A 85 -8.74 -14.40 -10.75
CA GLU A 85 -8.54 -13.77 -12.06
C GLU A 85 -7.87 -12.40 -11.85
N CYS A 86 -6.87 -12.09 -12.65
CA CYS A 86 -6.26 -10.77 -12.68
C CYS A 86 -5.76 -10.50 -14.09
N ARG A 87 -6.09 -9.34 -14.63
CA ARG A 87 -5.63 -8.94 -15.96
C ARG A 87 -5.48 -7.44 -16.07
N VAL A 88 -4.51 -7.02 -16.85
CA VAL A 88 -4.34 -5.63 -17.26
C VAL A 88 -5.32 -5.33 -18.39
N ILE A 89 -6.14 -4.27 -18.24
CA ILE A 89 -7.02 -3.73 -19.26
C ILE A 89 -6.27 -2.68 -20.08
N GLU A 90 -5.53 -1.81 -19.39
CA GLU A 90 -4.73 -0.75 -19.98
C GLU A 90 -3.48 -0.51 -19.12
N ARG A 91 -2.33 -0.29 -19.79
CA ARG A 91 -1.10 0.13 -19.12
C ARG A 91 -0.59 1.40 -19.78
N LYS A 92 -0.41 2.46 -18.98
CA LYS A 92 0.23 3.72 -19.35
C LYS A 92 1.56 3.85 -18.62
N ARG A 93 2.27 4.93 -18.88
CA ARG A 93 3.58 5.20 -18.27
C ARG A 93 3.52 5.26 -16.74
N ASP A 94 2.47 5.83 -16.18
CA ASP A 94 2.30 6.17 -14.77
C ASP A 94 1.03 5.57 -14.15
N SER A 95 0.33 4.73 -14.90
CA SER A 95 -0.90 4.10 -14.40
C SER A 95 -1.24 2.79 -15.09
N ILE A 96 -1.91 1.93 -14.33
CA ILE A 96 -2.41 0.63 -14.81
C ILE A 96 -3.89 0.56 -14.50
N LEU A 97 -4.68 0.13 -15.46
CA LEU A 97 -6.07 -0.25 -15.26
C LEU A 97 -6.17 -1.78 -15.21
N THR A 98 -6.64 -2.32 -14.09
CA THR A 98 -6.67 -3.76 -13.86
C THR A 98 -8.06 -4.23 -13.50
N TYR A 99 -8.46 -5.40 -14.01
CA TYR A 99 -9.60 -6.14 -13.47
C TYR A 99 -9.11 -7.29 -12.61
N GLN A 100 -9.70 -7.46 -11.43
CA GLN A 100 -9.38 -8.53 -10.52
C GLN A 100 -10.65 -9.20 -10.00
N ARG A 101 -10.60 -10.54 -9.86
CA ARG A 101 -11.60 -11.33 -9.16
C ARG A 101 -10.91 -12.14 -8.07
N VAL A 102 -11.39 -11.95 -6.86
CA VAL A 102 -10.91 -12.65 -5.66
C VAL A 102 -11.97 -13.65 -5.20
N SER A 103 -11.51 -14.86 -4.82
CA SER A 103 -12.36 -15.98 -4.40
C SER A 103 -11.99 -16.42 -2.97
N PRO A 104 -12.47 -15.73 -1.94
CA PRO A 104 -12.31 -16.15 -0.55
C PRO A 104 -13.22 -17.34 -0.29
N LYS A 105 -12.69 -18.46 0.19
CA LYS A 105 -13.41 -19.73 0.34
C LYS A 105 -14.69 -19.70 1.19
N ILE A 106 -14.88 -18.65 1.99
CA ILE A 106 -15.97 -18.55 2.98
C ILE A 106 -17.12 -17.61 2.56
N VAL A 107 -16.96 -16.93 1.46
CA VAL A 107 -17.94 -15.98 0.89
C VAL A 107 -17.91 -16.06 -0.63
N SER A 108 -18.95 -15.55 -1.30
CA SER A 108 -18.98 -15.50 -2.78
C SER A 108 -17.77 -14.76 -3.35
N ASP A 109 -17.47 -14.94 -4.62
CA ASP A 109 -16.44 -14.19 -5.31
C ASP A 109 -16.72 -12.69 -5.28
N ARG A 110 -15.66 -11.91 -5.27
CA ARG A 110 -15.68 -10.45 -5.40
C ARG A 110 -14.88 -10.06 -6.62
N ASP A 111 -15.36 -9.04 -7.32
CA ASP A 111 -14.60 -8.46 -8.40
C ASP A 111 -14.57 -6.93 -8.33
N TYR A 112 -13.59 -6.37 -8.97
CA TYR A 112 -13.39 -4.93 -9.08
C TYR A 112 -12.46 -4.60 -10.24
N THR A 113 -12.59 -3.38 -10.74
CA THR A 113 -11.61 -2.76 -11.62
C THR A 113 -10.99 -1.60 -10.88
N LEU A 114 -9.67 -1.54 -10.89
CA LEU A 114 -8.90 -0.50 -10.22
C LEU A 114 -8.05 0.26 -11.22
N ARG A 115 -7.95 1.57 -11.03
CA ARG A 115 -6.89 2.39 -11.59
C ARG A 115 -5.79 2.53 -10.56
N ILE A 116 -4.61 2.03 -10.89
CA ILE A 116 -3.41 2.13 -10.06
C ILE A 116 -2.54 3.22 -10.66
N ARG A 117 -2.23 4.26 -9.87
CA ARG A 117 -1.27 5.31 -10.22
C ARG A 117 0.06 5.01 -9.56
N GLN A 118 1.15 5.19 -10.31
CA GLN A 118 2.50 4.84 -9.89
C GLN A 118 3.38 6.08 -9.88
N GLU A 119 4.05 6.29 -8.75
CA GLU A 119 4.98 7.37 -8.53
C GLU A 119 6.29 6.80 -7.98
N SER A 120 7.42 7.44 -8.31
CA SER A 120 8.71 7.13 -7.70
C SER A 120 9.55 8.39 -7.58
N TRP A 121 10.36 8.45 -6.52
CA TRP A 121 11.26 9.57 -6.28
C TRP A 121 12.55 9.11 -5.60
N PRO A 122 13.67 9.83 -5.81
CA PRO A 122 14.92 9.52 -5.14
C PRO A 122 14.84 9.82 -3.64
N VAL A 123 15.46 8.93 -2.86
CA VAL A 123 15.70 9.06 -1.42
C VAL A 123 17.16 8.70 -1.13
N GLU A 124 17.63 8.90 0.10
CA GLU A 124 19.04 8.72 0.48
C GLU A 124 19.63 7.37 0.02
N ASN A 125 18.87 6.27 0.12
CA ASN A 125 19.36 4.92 -0.14
C ASN A 125 18.68 4.26 -1.36
N GLY A 126 18.28 5.02 -2.38
CA GLY A 126 17.70 4.51 -3.63
C GLY A 126 16.44 5.24 -4.07
N LEU A 127 15.45 4.48 -4.53
CA LEU A 127 14.15 5.02 -4.94
C LEU A 127 13.07 4.56 -3.97
N ALA A 128 12.19 5.47 -3.57
CA ALA A 128 10.90 5.15 -2.98
C ALA A 128 9.86 5.01 -4.10
N TYR A 129 8.87 4.12 -3.88
CA TYR A 129 7.78 3.87 -4.82
C TYR A 129 6.45 4.00 -4.10
N LEU A 130 5.47 4.56 -4.78
CA LEU A 130 4.11 4.71 -4.29
C LEU A 130 3.13 4.31 -5.38
N ASP A 131 2.42 3.21 -5.13
CA ASP A 131 1.31 2.77 -5.95
C ASP A 131 0.01 3.07 -5.21
N ARG A 132 -0.86 3.90 -5.79
CA ARG A 132 -2.18 4.24 -5.26
C ARG A 132 -3.25 3.72 -6.17
N TRP A 133 -4.29 3.13 -5.61
CA TRP A 133 -5.44 2.66 -6.40
C TRP A 133 -6.74 3.25 -5.91
N GLU A 134 -7.65 3.36 -6.88
CA GLU A 134 -9.02 3.79 -6.72
C GLU A 134 -9.94 2.91 -7.59
N PRO A 135 -11.24 2.78 -7.26
CA PRO A 135 -12.19 2.06 -8.10
C PRO A 135 -12.33 2.74 -9.48
N ALA A 136 -12.44 1.90 -10.50
CA ALA A 136 -12.65 2.32 -11.90
C ALA A 136 -13.54 1.30 -12.64
N ASN A 137 -14.59 0.84 -11.97
CA ASN A 137 -15.46 -0.25 -12.45
C ASN A 137 -16.15 0.05 -13.78
N GLU A 138 -16.38 1.33 -14.09
CA GLU A 138 -16.96 1.80 -15.35
C GLU A 138 -16.08 1.50 -16.56
N HIS A 139 -14.78 1.26 -16.35
CA HIS A 139 -13.82 0.87 -17.38
C HIS A 139 -13.57 -0.64 -17.44
N GLY A 140 -14.22 -1.40 -16.57
CA GLY A 140 -14.04 -2.84 -16.45
C GLY A 140 -15.15 -3.65 -17.14
N PRO A 141 -15.10 -4.98 -16.98
CA PRO A 141 -16.18 -5.84 -17.49
C PRO A 141 -17.48 -5.61 -16.73
N ALA A 142 -18.60 -5.92 -17.38
CA ALA A 142 -19.91 -5.93 -16.75
C ALA A 142 -19.94 -6.83 -15.50
N ALA A 143 -20.80 -6.49 -14.54
CA ALA A 143 -21.01 -7.31 -13.36
C ALA A 143 -21.46 -8.73 -13.72
N LYS A 144 -20.94 -9.73 -13.02
CA LYS A 144 -21.27 -11.14 -13.25
C LYS A 144 -22.28 -11.63 -12.19
N PRO A 145 -23.30 -12.40 -12.55
CA PRO A 145 -24.19 -13.04 -11.57
C PRO A 145 -23.39 -13.88 -10.54
N GLY A 146 -23.75 -13.77 -9.27
CA GLY A 146 -23.10 -14.51 -8.18
C GLY A 146 -21.73 -13.96 -7.73
N VAL A 147 -21.24 -12.90 -8.37
CA VAL A 147 -20.02 -12.20 -7.99
C VAL A 147 -20.39 -10.84 -7.42
N PHE A 148 -19.92 -10.54 -6.21
CA PHE A 148 -20.15 -9.23 -5.60
C PHE A 148 -19.20 -8.18 -6.21
N ARG A 149 -19.76 -7.15 -6.84
CA ARG A 149 -18.98 -6.02 -7.36
C ARG A 149 -18.60 -5.08 -6.22
N VAL A 150 -17.32 -5.03 -5.90
CA VAL A 150 -16.78 -4.06 -4.93
C VAL A 150 -16.76 -2.68 -5.57
N THR A 151 -17.43 -1.72 -4.94
CA THR A 151 -17.51 -0.33 -5.43
C THR A 151 -16.63 0.64 -4.64
N VAL A 152 -16.18 0.24 -3.45
CA VAL A 152 -15.25 1.00 -2.60
C VAL A 152 -14.02 0.13 -2.34
N CYS A 153 -12.89 0.48 -2.95
CA CYS A 153 -11.62 -0.19 -2.77
C CYS A 153 -10.50 0.80 -3.08
N GLU A 154 -10.07 1.54 -2.08
CA GLU A 154 -9.01 2.54 -2.20
C GLU A 154 -7.82 2.13 -1.34
N GLY A 155 -6.62 2.50 -1.76
CA GLY A 155 -5.45 2.18 -0.96
C GLY A 155 -4.14 2.52 -1.63
N SER A 156 -3.05 2.06 -1.00
CA SER A 156 -1.71 2.28 -1.50
C SER A 156 -0.71 1.24 -1.00
N TRP A 157 0.36 1.09 -1.76
CA TRP A 157 1.65 0.61 -1.33
C TRP A 157 2.66 1.75 -1.34
N LEU A 158 3.30 2.02 -0.21
CA LEU A 158 4.49 2.85 -0.12
C LEU A 158 5.67 1.94 0.23
N LEU A 159 6.70 1.97 -0.62
CA LEU A 159 7.90 1.16 -0.51
C LEU A 159 9.09 2.08 -0.34
N GLU A 160 9.74 2.02 0.81
CA GLU A 160 10.88 2.87 1.16
C GLU A 160 12.11 1.99 1.44
N PRO A 161 13.28 2.31 0.87
CA PRO A 161 14.53 1.66 1.26
C PRO A 161 14.74 1.75 2.78
N ALA A 162 15.06 0.63 3.43
CA ALA A 162 15.22 0.52 4.88
C ALA A 162 16.59 -0.04 5.28
N GLY A 163 17.64 0.31 4.54
CA GLY A 163 19.00 -0.19 4.70
C GLY A 163 19.35 -1.26 3.65
N GLU A 164 20.46 -1.95 3.86
CA GLU A 164 21.06 -2.89 2.89
C GLU A 164 20.07 -3.98 2.46
N GLY A 165 19.60 -3.87 1.21
CA GLY A 165 18.75 -4.89 0.59
C GLY A 165 17.38 -5.08 1.24
N LYS A 166 16.89 -4.10 2.04
CA LYS A 166 15.59 -4.16 2.72
C LYS A 166 14.65 -3.05 2.32
N THR A 167 13.38 -3.33 2.43
CA THR A 167 12.29 -2.38 2.17
C THR A 167 11.38 -2.29 3.39
N ARG A 168 11.11 -1.07 3.84
CA ARG A 168 9.96 -0.75 4.68
C ARG A 168 8.74 -0.62 3.76
N ALA A 169 7.81 -1.56 3.88
CA ALA A 169 6.58 -1.56 3.10
C ALA A 169 5.41 -1.11 3.98
N THR A 170 4.69 -0.09 3.53
CA THR A 170 3.45 0.38 4.13
C THR A 170 2.30 0.11 3.15
N TYR A 171 1.35 -0.71 3.57
CA TYR A 171 0.13 -1.02 2.85
C TYR A 171 -1.04 -0.32 3.53
N SER A 172 -1.85 0.41 2.80
CA SER A 172 -3.07 1.03 3.31
C SER A 172 -4.26 0.63 2.46
N VAL A 173 -5.41 0.35 3.08
CA VAL A 173 -6.62 -0.02 2.36
C VAL A 173 -7.87 0.40 3.11
N PHE A 174 -8.81 0.97 2.36
CA PHE A 174 -10.20 1.13 2.73
C PHE A 174 -11.07 0.42 1.68
N THR A 175 -11.89 -0.51 2.10
CA THR A 175 -12.72 -1.28 1.16
C THR A 175 -14.04 -1.70 1.80
N ASP A 176 -15.11 -1.64 1.02
CA ASP A 176 -16.36 -2.32 1.29
C ASP A 176 -16.41 -3.63 0.48
N SER A 177 -16.01 -4.70 1.12
CA SER A 177 -16.00 -6.03 0.51
C SER A 177 -17.38 -6.69 0.45
N GLY A 178 -18.45 -6.00 0.88
CA GLY A 178 -19.81 -6.54 0.93
C GLY A 178 -19.96 -7.75 1.87
N ILE A 179 -19.06 -7.89 2.84
CA ILE A 179 -19.18 -8.95 3.84
C ILE A 179 -20.20 -8.48 4.86
N GLY A 180 -21.42 -8.99 4.75
CA GLY A 180 -22.47 -8.78 5.72
C GLY A 180 -22.15 -9.40 7.07
N GLY A 181 -22.82 -8.93 8.13
CA GLY A 181 -22.67 -9.44 9.48
C GLY A 181 -21.90 -8.51 10.42
N PRO A 182 -21.53 -8.99 11.62
CA PRO A 182 -20.87 -8.16 12.61
C PRO A 182 -19.53 -7.63 12.14
N ALA A 183 -19.23 -6.36 12.40
CA ALA A 183 -18.00 -5.68 11.97
C ALA A 183 -16.70 -6.39 12.38
N PHE A 184 -16.70 -7.16 13.49
CA PHE A 184 -15.54 -7.93 13.92
C PHE A 184 -15.16 -9.03 12.90
N LEU A 185 -16.13 -9.62 12.21
CA LEU A 185 -15.87 -10.66 11.20
C LEU A 185 -15.16 -10.06 9.98
N ALA A 186 -15.67 -8.93 9.45
CA ALA A 186 -15.02 -8.20 8.38
C ALA A 186 -13.59 -7.78 8.75
N ASN A 187 -13.38 -7.28 9.96
CA ASN A 187 -12.07 -6.90 10.47
C ASN A 187 -11.09 -8.08 10.58
N THR A 188 -11.58 -9.25 11.02
CA THR A 188 -10.75 -10.47 11.13
C THR A 188 -10.32 -10.97 9.75
N ILE A 189 -11.22 -10.94 8.77
CA ILE A 189 -10.94 -11.32 7.39
C ILE A 189 -9.90 -10.36 6.79
N SER A 190 -10.07 -9.04 6.99
CA SER A 190 -9.14 -8.02 6.50
C SER A 190 -7.75 -8.21 7.09
N THR A 191 -7.60 -8.34 8.41
CA THR A 191 -6.28 -8.52 9.04
C THR A 191 -5.60 -9.82 8.64
N THR A 192 -6.36 -10.89 8.42
CA THR A 192 -5.81 -12.18 7.95
C THR A 192 -5.37 -12.07 6.49
N GLY A 193 -6.15 -11.40 5.65
CA GLY A 193 -5.82 -11.13 4.25
C GLY A 193 -4.52 -10.35 4.11
N ILE A 194 -4.37 -9.27 4.88
CA ILE A 194 -3.16 -8.43 4.89
C ILE A 194 -1.91 -9.23 5.28
N ASN A 195 -1.99 -10.07 6.33
CA ASN A 195 -0.84 -10.92 6.70
C ASN A 195 -0.45 -11.89 5.58
N LYS A 196 -1.43 -12.49 4.91
CA LYS A 196 -1.17 -13.39 3.77
C LYS A 196 -0.58 -12.64 2.58
N LEU A 197 -1.04 -11.41 2.34
CA LEU A 197 -0.52 -10.52 1.30
C LEU A 197 0.98 -10.24 1.52
N PHE A 198 1.37 -9.80 2.72
CA PHE A 198 2.79 -9.58 3.05
C PHE A 198 3.62 -10.86 2.90
N ALA A 199 3.10 -12.00 3.36
CA ALA A 199 3.79 -13.29 3.22
C ALA A 199 4.00 -13.67 1.74
N ALA A 200 3.00 -13.43 0.89
CA ALA A 200 3.08 -13.69 -0.55
C ALA A 200 4.11 -12.79 -1.23
N VAL A 201 4.09 -11.49 -0.96
CA VAL A 201 5.05 -10.53 -1.52
C VAL A 201 6.48 -10.87 -1.06
N ARG A 202 6.71 -11.16 0.24
CA ARG A 202 8.01 -11.58 0.78
C ARG A 202 8.54 -12.86 0.10
N LYS A 203 7.67 -13.84 -0.12
CA LYS A 203 8.03 -15.07 -0.82
C LYS A 203 8.40 -14.77 -2.28
N GLN A 204 7.58 -13.99 -2.95
CA GLN A 204 7.74 -13.70 -4.37
C GLN A 204 8.95 -12.79 -4.63
N ALA A 205 9.28 -11.87 -3.73
CA ALA A 205 10.47 -11.03 -3.82
C ALA A 205 11.80 -11.83 -3.84
N LYS A 206 11.79 -13.10 -3.40
CA LYS A 206 12.94 -14.01 -3.50
C LYS A 206 13.06 -14.71 -4.85
N ASN A 207 12.07 -14.57 -5.74
CA ASN A 207 12.08 -15.19 -7.05
C ASN A 207 13.10 -14.47 -7.95
N PRO A 208 14.04 -15.20 -8.61
CA PRO A 208 15.03 -14.62 -9.52
C PRO A 208 14.45 -13.73 -10.63
N LYS A 209 13.18 -13.95 -11.02
CA LYS A 209 12.46 -13.11 -12.01
C LYS A 209 12.50 -11.62 -11.67
N TYR A 210 12.50 -11.25 -10.39
CA TYR A 210 12.40 -9.85 -9.94
C TYR A 210 13.72 -9.28 -9.44
N GLN A 211 14.75 -10.13 -9.27
CA GLN A 211 16.05 -9.67 -8.80
C GLN A 211 16.68 -8.75 -9.83
N THR A 212 17.24 -7.63 -9.37
CA THR A 212 18.07 -6.78 -10.22
C THR A 212 19.40 -7.49 -10.46
N LYS A 213 19.82 -7.60 -11.72
CA LYS A 213 21.14 -8.14 -12.09
C LYS A 213 22.22 -7.14 -11.79
#